data_460ff2e28648dc79d21c4420419fcc2c
#
_entry.id   460ff2e28648dc79d21c4420419fcc2c
#
_cell.length_a   1.000
_cell.length_b   1.000
_cell.length_c   1.000
_cell.angle_alpha   90.00
_cell.angle_beta   90.00
_cell.angle_gamma   90.00
#
_symmetry.space_group_name_H-M   'P 1'
#
loop_
_entity.id
_entity.type
_entity.pdbx_description
1 polymer ?
#
loop_
_entity_poly.entity_id
_entity_poly.type
_entity_poly.pdbx_seq_one_letter_code
_entity_poly.pdbx_strand_id
1 'polypeptide(L)'
;MFAMITVQIRTIKKSNSEITRLKTENELRSDIDEWKDRYEAVSYKVEELEAKVNEYKNSATENDKTLKLLNDEINSLEITAGLTEVKGSGIVVTLDDTRAIDQIAADAGKYDPNVFVIHDSDILLVINELKAAGAEAVAVNGQRIMSNTEIRCVGPVIQINGIRLTAPFKISAIGAPNTLANSLKLRGGIIDTISSANIDVNIELLPEIVIPKYEKVIEYKYATPTKEATE
;
A
#
# COMPACT_ATOMS: atom_id res chain seq x y z
N MET A 1 -16.13 15.52 57.48
CA MET A 1 -15.14 16.43 56.84
C MET A 1 -14.11 15.70 55.99
N PHE A 2 -13.50 14.60 56.38
CA PHE A 2 -12.51 13.83 55.58
C PHE A 2 -13.04 13.31 54.24
N ALA A 3 -14.27 12.84 54.14
CA ALA A 3 -14.84 12.31 52.89
C ALA A 3 -15.01 13.36 51.80
N MET A 4 -15.29 14.62 52.13
CA MET A 4 -15.38 15.71 51.17
C MET A 4 -14.02 16.08 50.58
N ILE A 5 -12.96 16.07 51.39
CA ILE A 5 -11.61 16.39 50.95
C ILE A 5 -11.08 15.32 49.96
N THR A 6 -11.37 14.05 50.21
CA THR A 6 -10.97 12.94 49.31
C THR A 6 -11.70 12.98 47.97
N VAL A 7 -12.96 13.37 47.93
CA VAL A 7 -13.73 13.57 46.69
C VAL A 7 -13.17 14.74 45.88
N GLN A 8 -12.89 15.87 46.57
CA GLN A 8 -12.29 17.04 45.85
C GLN A 8 -10.90 16.72 45.28
N ILE A 9 -10.03 16.00 46.01
CA ILE A 9 -8.70 15.61 45.51
C ILE A 9 -8.83 14.67 44.30
N ARG A 10 -9.79 13.72 44.30
CA ARG A 10 -10.05 12.85 43.15
C ARG A 10 -10.55 13.64 41.91
N THR A 11 -11.46 14.59 42.14
CA THR A 11 -12.00 15.43 41.07
C THR A 11 -10.91 16.31 40.47
N ILE A 12 -10.06 16.94 41.27
CA ILE A 12 -8.93 17.77 40.80
C ILE A 12 -7.91 16.90 40.02
N LYS A 13 -7.56 15.70 40.52
CA LYS A 13 -6.66 14.79 39.79
C LYS A 13 -7.24 14.36 38.45
N LYS A 14 -8.54 14.03 38.39
CA LYS A 14 -9.21 13.65 37.15
C LYS A 14 -9.26 14.83 36.17
N SER A 15 -9.61 16.03 36.61
CA SER A 15 -9.63 17.24 35.83
C SER A 15 -8.23 17.59 35.27
N ASN A 16 -7.18 17.52 36.10
CA ASN A 16 -5.81 17.76 35.63
C ASN A 16 -5.33 16.73 34.61
N SER A 17 -5.69 15.44 34.80
CA SER A 17 -5.33 14.40 33.82
C SER A 17 -6.05 14.60 32.48
N GLU A 18 -7.32 15.05 32.49
CA GLU A 18 -8.06 15.37 31.28
C GLU A 18 -7.49 16.61 30.55
N ILE A 19 -7.14 17.67 31.31
CA ILE A 19 -6.50 18.88 30.74
C ILE A 19 -5.15 18.53 30.13
N THR A 20 -4.32 17.72 30.81
CA THR A 20 -3.02 17.29 30.27
C THR A 20 -3.21 16.46 29.00
N ARG A 21 -4.18 15.53 28.97
CA ARG A 21 -4.50 14.72 27.79
C ARG A 21 -4.94 15.57 26.60
N LEU A 22 -5.85 16.53 26.82
CA LEU A 22 -6.31 17.46 25.78
C LEU A 22 -5.17 18.34 25.26
N LYS A 23 -4.27 18.79 26.13
CA LYS A 23 -3.09 19.56 25.72
C LYS A 23 -2.16 18.73 24.85
N THR A 24 -1.85 17.51 25.24
CA THR A 24 -1.03 16.59 24.44
C THR A 24 -1.69 16.23 23.12
N GLU A 25 -3.01 16.04 23.10
CA GLU A 25 -3.77 15.77 21.86
C GLU A 25 -3.72 16.97 20.90
N ASN A 26 -3.85 18.20 21.40
CA ASN A 26 -3.75 19.40 20.59
C ASN A 26 -2.32 19.64 20.06
N GLU A 27 -1.30 19.39 20.87
CA GLU A 27 0.09 19.44 20.45
C GLU A 27 0.37 18.40 19.33
N LEU A 28 -0.11 17.17 19.50
CA LEU A 28 0.03 16.12 18.50
C LEU A 28 -0.71 16.45 17.19
N ARG A 29 -1.90 17.05 17.28
CA ARG A 29 -2.64 17.52 16.09
C ARG A 29 -1.87 18.63 15.36
N SER A 30 -1.32 19.59 16.11
CA SER A 30 -0.49 20.65 15.53
C SER A 30 0.74 20.10 14.83
N ASP A 31 1.41 19.09 15.43
CA ASP A 31 2.56 18.45 14.83
C ASP A 31 2.17 17.69 13.54
N ILE A 32 1.02 16.99 13.54
CA ILE A 32 0.49 16.30 12.36
C ILE A 32 0.21 17.30 11.23
N ASP A 33 -0.42 18.43 11.54
CA ASP A 33 -0.71 19.47 10.55
C ASP A 33 0.59 20.05 9.98
N GLU A 34 1.60 20.35 10.82
CA GLU A 34 2.91 20.82 10.36
C GLU A 34 3.62 19.79 9.47
N TRP A 35 3.57 18.51 9.84
CA TRP A 35 4.16 17.45 9.01
C TRP A 35 3.43 17.28 7.69
N LYS A 36 2.10 17.44 7.68
CA LYS A 36 1.29 17.41 6.48
C LYS A 36 1.66 18.54 5.53
N ASP A 37 1.76 19.77 6.04
CA ASP A 37 2.15 20.94 5.24
C ASP A 37 3.56 20.77 4.65
N ARG A 38 4.50 20.25 5.45
CA ARG A 38 5.85 19.93 4.97
C ARG A 38 5.85 18.85 3.89
N TYR A 39 5.04 17.81 4.08
CA TYR A 39 4.90 16.75 3.10
C TYR A 39 4.33 17.29 1.78
N GLU A 40 3.26 18.09 1.82
CA GLU A 40 2.67 18.71 0.65
C GLU A 40 3.67 19.61 -0.09
N ALA A 41 4.43 20.43 0.65
CA ALA A 41 5.47 21.28 0.07
C ALA A 41 6.59 20.49 -0.62
N VAL A 42 7.05 19.42 0.01
CA VAL A 42 8.07 18.52 -0.57
C VAL A 42 7.51 17.78 -1.79
N SER A 43 6.29 17.27 -1.71
CA SER A 43 5.61 16.61 -2.81
C SER A 43 5.49 17.51 -4.04
N TYR A 44 5.03 18.75 -3.84
CA TYR A 44 4.98 19.75 -4.91
C TYR A 44 6.36 20.02 -5.52
N LYS A 45 7.41 20.11 -4.68
CA LYS A 45 8.77 20.32 -5.17
C LYS A 45 9.33 19.15 -5.98
N VAL A 46 8.98 17.93 -5.59
CA VAL A 46 9.32 16.72 -6.34
C VAL A 46 8.64 16.76 -7.70
N GLU A 47 7.34 17.05 -7.74
CA GLU A 47 6.59 17.14 -8.99
C GLU A 47 7.14 18.24 -9.94
N GLU A 48 7.50 19.42 -9.42
CA GLU A 48 8.18 20.49 -10.17
C GLU A 48 9.51 20.00 -10.77
N LEU A 49 10.32 19.29 -9.98
CA LEU A 49 11.62 18.79 -10.44
C LEU A 49 11.47 17.68 -11.48
N GLU A 50 10.52 16.77 -11.31
CA GLU A 50 10.19 15.74 -12.29
C GLU A 50 9.73 16.34 -13.63
N ALA A 51 8.89 17.38 -13.58
CA ALA A 51 8.48 18.12 -14.78
C ALA A 51 9.67 18.75 -15.51
N LYS A 52 10.61 19.36 -14.77
CA LYS A 52 11.85 19.91 -15.36
C LYS A 52 12.75 18.86 -15.96
N VAL A 53 12.91 17.70 -15.29
CA VAL A 53 13.69 16.57 -15.85
C VAL A 53 13.08 16.10 -17.16
N ASN A 54 11.75 15.96 -17.22
CA ASN A 54 11.05 15.56 -18.44
C ASN A 54 11.19 16.61 -19.56
N GLU A 55 11.14 17.90 -19.22
CA GLU A 55 11.39 18.99 -20.19
C GLU A 55 12.79 18.90 -20.76
N TYR A 56 13.83 18.69 -19.92
CA TYR A 56 15.21 18.53 -20.38
C TYR A 56 15.38 17.27 -21.24
N LYS A 57 14.79 16.13 -20.86
CA LYS A 57 14.80 14.90 -21.66
C LYS A 57 14.22 15.16 -23.05
N ASN A 58 13.05 15.83 -23.12
CA ASN A 58 12.37 16.12 -24.39
C ASN A 58 13.15 17.11 -25.26
N SER A 59 13.67 18.19 -24.67
CA SER A 59 14.45 19.20 -25.40
C SER A 59 15.74 18.62 -25.99
N ALA A 60 16.39 17.71 -25.28
CA ALA A 60 17.59 17.03 -25.76
C ALA A 60 17.32 16.09 -26.93
N THR A 61 16.09 15.51 -27.03
CA THR A 61 15.73 14.51 -28.05
C THR A 61 15.18 15.11 -29.33
N GLU A 62 14.86 16.40 -29.38
CA GLU A 62 14.14 17.02 -30.48
C GLU A 62 14.94 17.05 -31.81
N ASN A 63 16.28 17.04 -31.74
CA ASN A 63 17.15 17.15 -32.89
C ASN A 63 18.12 15.96 -33.13
N ASP A 64 18.13 14.93 -32.26
CA ASP A 64 19.04 13.79 -32.38
C ASP A 64 18.28 12.46 -32.26
N LYS A 65 18.30 11.68 -33.36
CA LYS A 65 17.65 10.36 -33.42
C LYS A 65 18.19 9.39 -32.36
N THR A 66 19.48 9.46 -32.06
CA THR A 66 20.12 8.59 -31.05
C THR A 66 19.63 8.93 -29.64
N LEU A 67 19.53 10.23 -29.32
CA LEU A 67 19.01 10.69 -28.04
C LEU A 67 17.53 10.29 -27.85
N LYS A 68 16.74 10.34 -28.93
CA LYS A 68 15.35 9.86 -28.89
C LYS A 68 15.26 8.38 -28.57
N LEU A 69 16.04 7.53 -29.24
CA LEU A 69 16.08 6.09 -28.97
C LEU A 69 16.49 5.79 -27.52
N LEU A 70 17.52 6.49 -27.01
CA LEU A 70 17.94 6.33 -25.61
C LEU A 70 16.87 6.76 -24.62
N ASN A 71 16.13 7.84 -24.91
CA ASN A 71 15.03 8.29 -24.07
C ASN A 71 13.86 7.28 -24.06
N ASP A 72 13.53 6.70 -25.21
CA ASP A 72 12.50 5.66 -25.33
C ASP A 72 12.91 4.40 -24.53
N GLU A 73 14.21 4.04 -24.57
CA GLU A 73 14.76 2.94 -23.76
C GLU A 73 14.69 3.25 -22.25
N ILE A 74 15.08 4.46 -21.82
CA ILE A 74 14.98 4.90 -20.43
C ILE A 74 13.53 4.81 -19.95
N ASN A 75 12.56 5.33 -20.71
CA ASN A 75 11.14 5.25 -20.35
C ASN A 75 10.66 3.80 -20.21
N SER A 76 11.07 2.91 -21.10
CA SER A 76 10.76 1.48 -21.00
C SER A 76 11.34 0.84 -19.74
N LEU A 77 12.58 1.17 -19.39
CA LEU A 77 13.24 0.71 -18.18
C LEU A 77 12.59 1.28 -16.91
N GLU A 78 12.19 2.55 -16.92
CA GLU A 78 11.47 3.19 -15.80
C GLU A 78 10.11 2.51 -15.54
N ILE A 79 9.36 2.14 -16.58
CA ILE A 79 8.10 1.37 -16.48
C ILE A 79 8.39 0.00 -15.86
N THR A 80 9.39 -0.71 -16.38
CA THR A 80 9.78 -2.05 -15.90
C THR A 80 10.26 -2.01 -14.44
N ALA A 81 11.02 -0.96 -14.10
CA ALA A 81 11.48 -0.71 -12.73
C ALA A 81 10.37 -0.18 -11.80
N GLY A 82 9.14 0.02 -12.29
CA GLY A 82 8.01 0.51 -11.51
C GLY A 82 8.15 1.94 -11.01
N LEU A 83 9.04 2.73 -11.60
CA LEU A 83 9.31 4.13 -11.26
C LEU A 83 8.33 5.10 -11.93
N THR A 84 7.45 4.58 -12.78
CA THR A 84 6.43 5.34 -13.52
C THR A 84 5.05 4.86 -13.15
N GLU A 85 4.10 5.79 -13.02
CA GLU A 85 2.68 5.46 -12.94
C GLU A 85 2.25 4.78 -14.24
N VAL A 86 1.44 3.73 -14.12
CA VAL A 86 0.95 2.97 -15.27
C VAL A 86 -0.57 2.83 -15.22
N LYS A 87 -1.18 2.80 -16.41
CA LYS A 87 -2.62 2.57 -16.55
C LYS A 87 -2.91 1.49 -17.57
N GLY A 88 -3.98 0.76 -17.36
CA GLY A 88 -4.41 -0.29 -18.28
C GLY A 88 -5.67 -0.98 -17.78
N SER A 89 -6.19 -1.90 -18.57
CA SER A 89 -7.29 -2.77 -18.14
C SER A 89 -6.83 -3.75 -17.07
N GLY A 90 -7.75 -4.17 -16.21
CA GLY A 90 -7.39 -5.09 -15.14
C GLY A 90 -8.51 -5.41 -14.18
N ILE A 91 -8.16 -5.80 -12.97
CA ILE A 91 -9.10 -6.11 -11.89
C ILE A 91 -8.71 -5.42 -10.58
N VAL A 92 -9.72 -5.20 -9.75
CA VAL A 92 -9.55 -4.83 -8.34
C VAL A 92 -10.15 -5.94 -7.49
N VAL A 93 -9.32 -6.52 -6.62
CA VAL A 93 -9.73 -7.51 -5.62
C VAL A 93 -9.81 -6.80 -4.28
N THR A 94 -11.00 -6.78 -3.69
CA THR A 94 -11.20 -6.23 -2.34
C THR A 94 -11.36 -7.36 -1.35
N LEU A 95 -10.51 -7.38 -0.31
CA LEU A 95 -10.59 -8.29 0.82
C LEU A 95 -11.05 -7.49 2.05
N ASP A 96 -12.12 -7.95 2.71
CA ASP A 96 -12.69 -7.30 3.90
C ASP A 96 -13.02 -8.33 4.98
N ASP A 97 -12.54 -8.11 6.19
CA ASP A 97 -12.75 -8.96 7.36
C ASP A 97 -13.76 -8.38 8.37
N THR A 98 -14.44 -7.29 8.02
CA THR A 98 -15.36 -6.57 8.91
C THR A 98 -16.45 -7.49 9.46
N ARG A 99 -17.06 -8.35 8.63
CA ARG A 99 -18.11 -9.28 9.07
C ARG A 99 -17.59 -10.35 10.02
N ALA A 100 -16.39 -10.85 9.78
CA ALA A 100 -15.77 -11.83 10.67
C ALA A 100 -15.52 -11.24 12.05
N ILE A 101 -15.06 -10.00 12.12
CA ILE A 101 -14.81 -9.26 13.37
C ILE A 101 -16.12 -9.08 14.17
N ASP A 102 -17.21 -8.70 13.51
CA ASP A 102 -18.53 -8.53 14.15
C ASP A 102 -19.04 -9.86 14.76
N GLN A 103 -18.86 -10.98 14.04
CA GLN A 103 -19.25 -12.32 14.52
C GLN A 103 -18.37 -12.77 15.70
N ILE A 104 -17.07 -12.52 15.65
CA ILE A 104 -16.13 -12.83 16.74
C ILE A 104 -16.49 -12.04 18.00
N ALA A 105 -16.86 -10.76 17.85
CA ALA A 105 -17.28 -9.91 18.95
C ALA A 105 -18.58 -10.44 19.61
N ALA A 106 -19.51 -11.00 18.82
CA ALA A 106 -20.75 -11.60 19.29
C ALA A 106 -20.53 -12.95 20.02
N ASP A 107 -19.52 -13.74 19.59
CA ASP A 107 -19.18 -15.06 20.13
C ASP A 107 -17.90 -15.08 20.98
N ALA A 108 -17.60 -13.96 21.64
CA ALA A 108 -16.36 -13.75 22.38
C ALA A 108 -16.02 -14.93 23.31
N GLY A 109 -14.85 -15.54 23.08
CA GLY A 109 -14.30 -16.65 23.87
C GLY A 109 -14.49 -18.05 23.30
N LYS A 110 -15.16 -18.22 22.14
CA LYS A 110 -15.31 -19.55 21.49
C LYS A 110 -14.24 -19.84 20.45
N TYR A 111 -13.69 -18.80 19.81
CA TYR A 111 -12.73 -18.93 18.72
C TYR A 111 -11.54 -18.00 18.91
N ASP A 112 -10.39 -18.37 18.31
CA ASP A 112 -9.25 -17.46 18.21
C ASP A 112 -9.59 -16.34 17.18
N PRO A 113 -9.64 -15.06 17.58
CA PRO A 113 -9.96 -13.95 16.68
C PRO A 113 -9.04 -13.88 15.46
N ASN A 114 -7.78 -14.36 15.58
CA ASN A 114 -6.80 -14.29 14.51
C ASN A 114 -7.11 -15.21 13.32
N VAL A 115 -7.97 -16.21 13.50
CA VAL A 115 -8.33 -17.15 12.40
C VAL A 115 -9.22 -16.50 11.32
N PHE A 116 -9.89 -15.40 11.67
CA PHE A 116 -10.92 -14.77 10.84
C PHE A 116 -10.52 -13.37 10.32
N VAL A 117 -9.27 -13.00 10.45
CA VAL A 117 -8.74 -11.73 9.95
C VAL A 117 -7.78 -11.97 8.79
N ILE A 118 -7.67 -10.98 7.92
CA ILE A 118 -6.76 -11.03 6.78
C ILE A 118 -5.31 -10.96 7.28
N HIS A 119 -4.50 -11.90 6.82
CA HIS A 119 -3.07 -11.97 7.10
C HIS A 119 -2.24 -11.50 5.89
N ASP A 120 -0.97 -11.19 6.15
CA ASP A 120 0.01 -10.88 5.10
C ASP A 120 0.15 -12.03 4.09
N SER A 121 0.05 -13.28 4.55
CA SER A 121 0.05 -14.48 3.70
C SER A 121 -1.10 -14.47 2.68
N ASP A 122 -2.28 -14.01 3.04
CA ASP A 122 -3.44 -13.98 2.15
C ASP A 122 -3.22 -12.98 1.01
N ILE A 123 -2.72 -11.78 1.36
CA ILE A 123 -2.36 -10.75 0.38
C ILE A 123 -1.24 -11.27 -0.54
N LEU A 124 -0.20 -11.90 0.01
CA LEU A 124 0.91 -12.47 -0.75
C LEU A 124 0.44 -13.56 -1.73
N LEU A 125 -0.47 -14.44 -1.30
CA LEU A 125 -1.02 -15.49 -2.15
C LEU A 125 -1.84 -14.92 -3.30
N VAL A 126 -2.70 -13.92 -3.04
CA VAL A 126 -3.45 -13.23 -4.10
C VAL A 126 -2.52 -12.53 -5.09
N ILE A 127 -1.50 -11.83 -4.62
CA ILE A 127 -0.51 -11.16 -5.49
C ILE A 127 0.25 -12.19 -6.34
N ASN A 128 0.66 -13.32 -5.75
CA ASN A 128 1.38 -14.36 -6.47
C ASN A 128 0.50 -15.01 -7.56
N GLU A 129 -0.78 -15.25 -7.26
CA GLU A 129 -1.72 -15.78 -8.25
C GLU A 129 -1.93 -14.80 -9.40
N LEU A 130 -2.09 -13.50 -9.10
CA LEU A 130 -2.19 -12.45 -10.12
C LEU A 130 -0.95 -12.36 -10.99
N LYS A 131 0.25 -12.44 -10.40
CA LYS A 131 1.52 -12.47 -11.14
C LYS A 131 1.63 -13.71 -12.02
N ALA A 132 1.25 -14.89 -11.50
CA ALA A 132 1.23 -16.14 -12.27
C ALA A 132 0.25 -16.09 -13.45
N ALA A 133 -0.86 -15.36 -13.28
CA ALA A 133 -1.86 -15.13 -14.34
C ALA A 133 -1.46 -14.05 -15.35
N GLY A 134 -0.28 -13.44 -15.21
CA GLY A 134 0.26 -12.46 -16.15
C GLY A 134 -0.08 -11.00 -15.80
N ALA A 135 -0.26 -10.66 -14.51
CA ALA A 135 -0.36 -9.27 -14.11
C ALA A 135 0.95 -8.51 -14.38
N GLU A 136 0.86 -7.39 -15.09
CA GLU A 136 1.99 -6.53 -15.47
C GLU A 136 2.37 -5.56 -14.36
N ALA A 137 1.39 -5.10 -13.59
CA ALA A 137 1.58 -4.24 -12.45
C ALA A 137 0.55 -4.56 -11.36
N VAL A 138 0.98 -4.49 -10.09
CA VAL A 138 0.12 -4.74 -8.93
C VAL A 138 0.35 -3.67 -7.87
N ALA A 139 -0.72 -3.24 -7.21
CA ALA A 139 -0.66 -2.38 -6.04
C ALA A 139 -1.67 -2.83 -4.97
N VAL A 140 -1.37 -2.56 -3.70
CA VAL A 140 -2.28 -2.79 -2.57
C VAL A 140 -2.54 -1.47 -1.87
N ASN A 141 -3.79 -1.02 -1.82
CA ASN A 141 -4.18 0.29 -1.29
C ASN A 141 -3.28 1.43 -1.80
N GLY A 142 -2.98 1.44 -3.11
CA GLY A 142 -2.10 2.42 -3.73
C GLY A 142 -0.60 2.16 -3.56
N GLN A 143 -0.18 1.16 -2.79
CA GLN A 143 1.23 0.82 -2.65
C GLN A 143 1.69 -0.11 -3.77
N ARG A 144 2.53 0.39 -4.69
CA ARG A 144 3.12 -0.39 -5.79
C ARG A 144 3.91 -1.58 -5.25
N ILE A 145 3.65 -2.76 -5.80
CA ILE A 145 4.35 -4.00 -5.42
C ILE A 145 5.52 -4.24 -6.35
N MET A 146 6.70 -4.20 -5.78
CA MET A 146 7.99 -4.43 -6.45
C MET A 146 8.63 -5.71 -5.95
N SER A 147 9.81 -6.06 -6.49
CA SER A 147 10.59 -7.21 -6.05
C SER A 147 11.10 -7.11 -4.60
N ASN A 148 11.30 -5.89 -4.11
CA ASN A 148 11.78 -5.58 -2.77
C ASN A 148 10.68 -5.11 -1.80
N THR A 149 9.41 -5.17 -2.20
CA THR A 149 8.28 -4.79 -1.34
C THR A 149 8.16 -5.78 -0.18
N GLU A 150 8.24 -5.28 1.04
CA GLU A 150 7.90 -6.04 2.23
C GLU A 150 6.38 -6.02 2.47
N ILE A 151 5.81 -7.18 2.77
CA ILE A 151 4.42 -7.35 3.20
C ILE A 151 4.46 -8.20 4.46
N ARG A 152 4.04 -7.65 5.61
CA ARG A 152 4.09 -8.36 6.89
C ARG A 152 3.05 -7.87 7.88
N CYS A 153 2.56 -8.76 8.71
CA CYS A 153 1.74 -8.41 9.87
C CYS A 153 2.56 -7.68 10.93
N VAL A 154 2.02 -6.58 11.45
CA VAL A 154 2.59 -5.80 12.56
C VAL A 154 1.47 -5.55 13.58
N GLY A 155 1.23 -6.52 14.43
CA GLY A 155 0.04 -6.54 15.30
C GLY A 155 -1.24 -6.63 14.46
N PRO A 156 -2.24 -5.79 14.69
CA PRO A 156 -3.54 -5.86 14.01
C PRO A 156 -3.54 -5.19 12.62
N VAL A 157 -2.39 -4.79 12.10
CA VAL A 157 -2.26 -4.10 10.81
C VAL A 157 -1.24 -4.81 9.92
N ILE A 158 -1.38 -4.65 8.61
CA ILE A 158 -0.41 -5.16 7.64
C ILE A 158 0.44 -3.98 7.16
N GLN A 159 1.75 -4.14 7.23
CA GLN A 159 2.70 -3.16 6.73
C GLN A 159 3.14 -3.55 5.32
N ILE A 160 3.02 -2.59 4.38
CA ILE A 160 3.44 -2.71 2.99
C ILE A 160 4.27 -1.48 2.65
N ASN A 161 5.47 -1.64 2.13
CA ASN A 161 6.39 -0.53 1.84
C ASN A 161 6.59 0.42 3.04
N GLY A 162 6.59 -0.10 4.28
CA GLY A 162 6.69 0.70 5.50
C GLY A 162 5.39 1.43 5.91
N ILE A 163 4.35 1.39 5.08
CA ILE A 163 3.04 1.98 5.37
C ILE A 163 2.15 0.95 6.08
N ARG A 164 1.51 1.34 7.16
CA ARG A 164 0.57 0.49 7.92
C ARG A 164 -0.83 0.62 7.33
N LEU A 165 -1.40 -0.50 6.93
CA LEU A 165 -2.70 -0.61 6.28
C LEU A 165 -3.63 -1.50 7.09
N THR A 166 -4.92 -1.23 7.03
CA THR A 166 -6.00 -2.02 7.62
C THR A 166 -6.98 -2.45 6.55
N ALA A 167 -7.81 -3.44 6.83
CA ALA A 167 -8.93 -3.79 5.96
C ALA A 167 -9.87 -2.58 5.75
N PRO A 168 -10.54 -2.47 4.59
CA PRO A 168 -10.44 -3.39 3.45
C PRO A 168 -9.14 -3.20 2.64
N PHE A 169 -8.57 -4.32 2.18
CA PHE A 169 -7.41 -4.32 1.31
C PHE A 169 -7.86 -4.37 -0.15
N LYS A 170 -7.50 -3.34 -0.93
CA LYS A 170 -7.79 -3.25 -2.36
C LYS A 170 -6.52 -3.59 -3.15
N ILE A 171 -6.51 -4.77 -3.77
CA ILE A 171 -5.42 -5.25 -4.60
C ILE A 171 -5.79 -4.96 -6.06
N SER A 172 -5.14 -3.96 -6.65
CA SER A 172 -5.31 -3.57 -8.04
C SER A 172 -4.26 -4.26 -8.91
N ALA A 173 -4.66 -4.83 -10.03
CA ALA A 173 -3.76 -5.49 -10.96
C ALA A 173 -4.10 -5.13 -12.41
N ILE A 174 -3.10 -4.67 -13.17
CA ILE A 174 -3.20 -4.44 -14.60
C ILE A 174 -2.82 -5.72 -15.33
N GLY A 175 -3.62 -6.09 -16.34
CA GLY A 175 -3.43 -7.28 -17.18
C GLY A 175 -4.74 -7.65 -17.89
N ALA A 176 -4.83 -8.86 -18.46
CA ALA A 176 -6.05 -9.33 -19.09
C ALA A 176 -7.16 -9.63 -18.04
N PRO A 177 -8.24 -8.81 -17.92
CA PRO A 177 -9.15 -8.85 -16.78
C PRO A 177 -9.79 -10.21 -16.55
N ASN A 178 -10.25 -10.87 -17.63
CA ASN A 178 -10.88 -12.19 -17.55
C ASN A 178 -9.89 -13.28 -17.12
N THR A 179 -8.63 -13.22 -17.57
CA THR A 179 -7.59 -14.18 -17.22
C THR A 179 -7.26 -14.04 -15.74
N LEU A 180 -7.03 -12.81 -15.26
CA LEU A 180 -6.75 -12.52 -13.86
C LEU A 180 -7.89 -12.94 -12.93
N ALA A 181 -9.14 -12.62 -13.29
CA ALA A 181 -10.30 -12.98 -12.50
C ALA A 181 -10.54 -14.50 -12.46
N ASN A 182 -10.33 -15.20 -13.58
CA ASN A 182 -10.54 -16.64 -13.66
C ASN A 182 -9.47 -17.42 -12.89
N SER A 183 -8.21 -16.98 -12.88
CA SER A 183 -7.16 -17.64 -12.09
C SER A 183 -7.50 -17.61 -10.60
N LEU A 184 -7.93 -16.47 -10.09
CA LEU A 184 -8.33 -16.34 -8.69
C LEU A 184 -9.54 -17.18 -8.31
N LYS A 185 -10.50 -17.39 -9.25
CA LYS A 185 -11.73 -18.16 -9.06
C LYS A 185 -11.59 -19.66 -9.32
N LEU A 186 -10.37 -20.17 -9.48
CA LEU A 186 -10.14 -21.61 -9.65
C LEU A 186 -10.71 -22.37 -8.45
N ARG A 187 -11.41 -23.48 -8.72
CA ARG A 187 -12.03 -24.31 -7.69
C ARG A 187 -10.96 -24.88 -6.73
N GLY A 188 -11.14 -24.66 -5.42
CA GLY A 188 -10.14 -25.00 -4.41
C GLY A 188 -8.93 -24.07 -4.39
N GLY A 189 -9.01 -22.91 -5.09
CA GLY A 189 -7.99 -21.89 -5.15
C GLY A 189 -7.99 -20.94 -3.96
N ILE A 190 -7.28 -19.84 -4.12
CA ILE A 190 -7.03 -18.90 -3.02
C ILE A 190 -8.32 -18.22 -2.55
N ILE A 191 -9.24 -17.87 -3.47
CA ILE A 191 -10.50 -17.20 -3.09
C ILE A 191 -11.40 -18.14 -2.29
N ASP A 192 -11.48 -19.40 -2.65
CA ASP A 192 -12.26 -20.39 -1.87
C ASP A 192 -11.67 -20.52 -0.46
N THR A 193 -10.35 -20.50 -0.32
CA THR A 193 -9.66 -20.58 0.97
C THR A 193 -9.95 -19.36 1.83
N ILE A 194 -9.77 -18.16 1.30
CA ILE A 194 -10.01 -16.89 2.00
C ILE A 194 -11.48 -16.77 2.40
N SER A 195 -12.42 -17.08 1.49
CA SER A 195 -13.85 -17.01 1.77
C SER A 195 -14.32 -18.03 2.83
N SER A 196 -13.62 -19.17 2.96
CA SER A 196 -13.90 -20.15 4.01
C SER A 196 -13.60 -19.65 5.42
N ALA A 197 -12.77 -18.62 5.55
CA ALA A 197 -12.45 -17.90 6.80
C ALA A 197 -13.43 -16.74 7.09
N ASN A 198 -14.58 -16.67 6.41
CA ASN A 198 -15.56 -15.56 6.51
C ASN A 198 -15.02 -14.18 6.09
N ILE A 199 -13.96 -14.14 5.32
CA ILE A 199 -13.44 -12.92 4.72
C ILE A 199 -14.23 -12.65 3.44
N ASP A 200 -14.78 -11.44 3.32
CA ASP A 200 -15.49 -11.02 2.11
C ASP A 200 -14.48 -10.76 0.99
N VAL A 201 -14.74 -11.34 -0.17
CA VAL A 201 -13.92 -11.15 -1.37
C VAL A 201 -14.81 -10.62 -2.49
N ASN A 202 -14.46 -9.45 -3.02
CA ASN A 202 -15.08 -8.87 -4.20
C ASN A 202 -14.04 -8.69 -5.31
N ILE A 203 -14.41 -9.07 -6.56
CA ILE A 203 -13.55 -8.93 -7.74
C ILE A 203 -14.27 -8.10 -8.77
N GLU A 204 -13.75 -6.95 -9.10
CA GLU A 204 -14.27 -6.03 -10.10
C GLU A 204 -13.36 -6.01 -11.31
N LEU A 205 -13.93 -6.18 -12.51
CA LEU A 205 -13.21 -6.05 -13.77
C LEU A 205 -13.38 -4.62 -14.27
N LEU A 206 -12.27 -3.94 -14.52
CA LEU A 206 -12.28 -2.54 -14.93
C LEU A 206 -11.55 -2.35 -16.26
N PRO A 207 -12.10 -1.50 -17.16
CA PRO A 207 -11.49 -1.21 -18.45
C PRO A 207 -10.22 -0.37 -18.30
N GLU A 208 -10.12 0.40 -17.22
CA GLU A 208 -8.94 1.20 -16.92
C GLU A 208 -8.71 1.25 -15.40
N ILE A 209 -7.49 0.96 -14.99
CA ILE A 209 -6.98 1.07 -13.63
C ILE A 209 -5.69 1.86 -13.70
N VAL A 210 -5.50 2.77 -12.76
CA VAL A 210 -4.24 3.49 -12.58
C VAL A 210 -3.51 2.89 -11.38
N ILE A 211 -2.25 2.51 -11.58
CA ILE A 211 -1.36 2.01 -10.52
C ILE A 211 -0.20 3.00 -10.39
N PRO A 212 0.00 3.58 -9.19
CA PRO A 212 1.02 4.61 -8.98
C PRO A 212 2.43 4.06 -9.14
N LYS A 213 3.39 4.96 -9.28
CA LYS A 213 4.81 4.64 -9.21
C LYS A 213 5.22 4.17 -7.82
N TYR A 214 6.34 3.47 -7.73
CA TYR A 214 6.98 3.14 -6.47
C TYR A 214 7.66 4.39 -5.89
N GLU A 215 7.31 4.77 -4.66
CA GLU A 215 7.73 6.05 -4.08
C GLU A 215 9.06 5.99 -3.33
N LYS A 216 9.53 4.79 -2.95
CA LYS A 216 10.78 4.67 -2.21
C LYS A 216 11.99 4.63 -3.12
N VAL A 217 13.07 5.25 -2.68
CA VAL A 217 14.38 5.13 -3.34
C VAL A 217 14.96 3.76 -3.04
N ILE A 218 15.35 3.04 -4.11
CA ILE A 218 16.04 1.75 -4.00
C ILE A 218 17.55 2.01 -4.05
N GLU A 219 18.23 1.86 -2.92
CA GLU A 219 19.70 1.97 -2.84
C GLU A 219 20.32 0.59 -2.62
N TYR A 220 21.21 0.20 -3.52
CA TYR A 220 22.01 -1.01 -3.36
C TYR A 220 23.36 -0.65 -2.73
N LYS A 221 23.55 -1.00 -1.46
CA LYS A 221 24.81 -0.72 -0.73
C LYS A 221 25.86 -1.80 -0.90
N TYR A 222 25.43 -3.03 -1.17
CA TYR A 222 26.31 -4.21 -1.22
C TYR A 222 26.29 -4.90 -2.58
N ALA A 223 25.21 -4.76 -3.36
CA ALA A 223 25.10 -5.35 -4.68
C ALA A 223 25.71 -4.43 -5.73
N THR A 224 26.65 -4.92 -6.48
CA THR A 224 27.24 -4.26 -7.64
C THR A 224 27.04 -5.11 -8.88
N PRO A 225 26.77 -4.51 -10.05
CA PRO A 225 26.67 -5.28 -11.29
C PRO A 225 28.00 -5.94 -11.62
N THR A 226 27.96 -7.20 -12.02
CA THR A 226 29.12 -7.85 -12.62
C THR A 226 29.38 -7.20 -13.96
N LYS A 227 30.58 -6.67 -14.19
CA LYS A 227 30.97 -6.21 -15.52
C LYS A 227 30.95 -7.45 -16.42
N GLU A 228 30.16 -7.46 -17.49
CA GLU A 228 30.36 -8.38 -18.57
C GLU A 228 31.78 -8.17 -19.09
N ALA A 229 32.55 -9.24 -19.15
CA ALA A 229 33.81 -9.22 -19.83
C ALA A 229 33.47 -8.99 -21.32
N THR A 230 33.66 -7.77 -21.78
CA THR A 230 33.69 -7.50 -23.23
C THR A 230 34.90 -8.25 -23.78
N GLU A 231 34.65 -9.44 -24.36
CA GLU A 231 35.55 -10.08 -25.30
C GLU A 231 35.62 -9.30 -26.61
#